data_0f3826c8a8a9040a6f35a7cf6d59eba9
#
_entry.id   0f3826c8a8a9040a6f35a7cf6d59eba9
#
_cell.length_a   1.000
_cell.length_b   1.000
_cell.length_c   1.000
_cell.angle_alpha   90.00
_cell.angle_beta   90.00
_cell.angle_gamma   90.00
#
_symmetry.space_group_name_H-M   'P 1'
#
loop_
_entity.id
_entity.type
_entity.pdbx_description
1 polymer ?
#
loop_
_entity_poly.entity_id
_entity_poly.type
_entity_poly.pdbx_seq_one_letter_code
_entity_poly.pdbx_strand_id
1 'polypeptide(L)'
;MKELPKIYEPQQVEGRIYQMWMDHDCFKATPDPDKKPFSIVMPPPNVTGQLHMGHAMDATLQDILTRFKRMQGYDVMFLTGTDEHGQKIEDKAKAAGVTPQQFVDNIVCGEKGILDLWKLMNISNDRFIRTTDDYHVEAIQKIFRKMHDNGDIYKGTYKGKYCKPCESFWTESQLVDGKCPDCGREVEDAEEEAYFFKLSKYADRVQHLLEDTDFLQPASRVNEMVNNFIKPGLEDLCVSRTSFTWGVPVDFDPGHVVYVWVDALFNYCTALGFMNEKYDDYDKFWPADVHFVGKEIVRFHSIIWPAMLMSMDMPLPKHVYGHGWLLLDGGKMSKSKGNVVDPYALSEMFGVDALRFFLLRTFPFGSDGNFSNELLINRINMDLANDLGNLLSRTVAMCEKYFGGTVHNVAGTEAIDTELETMVNEL
;
A
#
# COMPACT_ATOMS: atom_id res chain seq x y z
N MET A 1 -20.65 -34.27 23.15
CA MET A 1 -20.05 -33.00 22.64
C MET A 1 -18.60 -32.92 23.13
N LYS A 2 -17.67 -32.47 22.30
CA LYS A 2 -16.31 -32.20 22.74
C LYS A 2 -16.37 -30.97 23.68
N GLU A 3 -15.88 -31.07 24.90
CA GLU A 3 -15.75 -29.91 25.78
C GLU A 3 -14.78 -28.91 25.12
N LEU A 4 -15.23 -27.68 24.93
CA LEU A 4 -14.38 -26.59 24.45
C LEU A 4 -13.56 -26.03 25.61
N PRO A 5 -12.32 -25.59 25.36
CA PRO A 5 -11.51 -24.88 26.34
C PRO A 5 -12.28 -23.66 26.90
N LYS A 6 -12.12 -23.38 28.20
CA LYS A 6 -12.75 -22.20 28.81
C LYS A 6 -12.17 -20.87 28.37
N ILE A 7 -10.98 -20.90 27.83
CA ILE A 7 -10.24 -19.72 27.37
C ILE A 7 -9.92 -19.92 25.88
N TYR A 8 -10.16 -18.90 25.06
CA TYR A 8 -9.75 -18.88 23.69
C TYR A 8 -8.24 -18.55 23.59
N GLU A 9 -7.47 -19.44 23.00
CA GLU A 9 -6.05 -19.27 22.74
C GLU A 9 -5.84 -19.17 21.24
N PRO A 10 -5.64 -17.94 20.70
CA PRO A 10 -5.58 -17.69 19.25
C PRO A 10 -4.51 -18.52 18.55
N GLN A 11 -3.35 -18.72 19.18
CA GLN A 11 -2.22 -19.48 18.62
C GLN A 11 -2.58 -20.95 18.31
N GLN A 12 -3.58 -21.52 18.99
CA GLN A 12 -4.04 -22.90 18.76
C GLN A 12 -5.04 -23.00 17.60
N VAL A 13 -5.68 -21.89 17.22
CA VAL A 13 -6.81 -21.86 16.29
C VAL A 13 -6.45 -21.16 14.97
N GLU A 14 -5.93 -19.95 15.04
CA GLU A 14 -5.73 -19.07 13.88
C GLU A 14 -4.83 -19.70 12.83
N GLY A 15 -3.65 -20.17 13.21
CA GLY A 15 -2.69 -20.77 12.29
C GLY A 15 -3.23 -22.00 11.54
N ARG A 16 -3.99 -22.87 12.25
CA ARG A 16 -4.60 -24.06 11.64
C ARG A 16 -5.69 -23.70 10.63
N ILE A 17 -6.53 -22.72 10.95
CA ILE A 17 -7.60 -22.27 10.04
C ILE A 17 -6.98 -21.59 8.82
N TYR A 18 -5.99 -20.72 9.03
CA TYR A 18 -5.31 -20.06 7.92
C TYR A 18 -4.62 -21.06 6.99
N GLN A 19 -3.95 -22.08 7.55
CA GLN A 19 -3.34 -23.15 6.75
C GLN A 19 -4.39 -23.93 5.93
N MET A 20 -5.56 -24.20 6.51
CA MET A 20 -6.66 -24.84 5.78
C MET A 20 -7.10 -23.97 4.57
N TRP A 21 -7.17 -22.66 4.70
CA TRP A 21 -7.47 -21.78 3.56
C TRP A 21 -6.38 -21.79 2.50
N MET A 22 -5.11 -21.85 2.91
CA MET A 22 -3.98 -21.96 1.98
C MET A 22 -3.99 -23.30 1.23
N ASP A 23 -4.27 -24.39 1.93
CA ASP A 23 -4.36 -25.75 1.33
C ASP A 23 -5.50 -25.87 0.31
N HIS A 24 -6.52 -25.03 0.42
CA HIS A 24 -7.65 -24.97 -0.52
C HIS A 24 -7.50 -23.87 -1.58
N ASP A 25 -6.34 -23.26 -1.71
CA ASP A 25 -6.06 -22.17 -2.66
C ASP A 25 -7.08 -20.99 -2.56
N CYS A 26 -7.62 -20.72 -1.37
CA CYS A 26 -8.66 -19.70 -1.17
C CYS A 26 -8.21 -18.29 -1.57
N PHE A 27 -6.93 -18.02 -1.62
CA PHE A 27 -6.34 -16.71 -1.91
C PHE A 27 -5.54 -16.67 -3.21
N LYS A 28 -5.51 -17.75 -3.99
CA LYS A 28 -4.71 -17.81 -5.20
C LYS A 28 -5.39 -17.09 -6.35
N ALA A 29 -4.69 -16.11 -6.93
CA ALA A 29 -5.07 -15.57 -8.24
C ALA A 29 -4.72 -16.60 -9.31
N THR A 30 -5.72 -17.11 -9.99
CA THR A 30 -5.53 -17.92 -11.20
C THR A 30 -6.21 -17.16 -12.32
N PRO A 31 -5.46 -16.63 -13.31
CA PRO A 31 -6.07 -15.93 -14.43
C PRO A 31 -7.18 -16.76 -15.06
N ASP A 32 -8.42 -16.31 -14.85
CA ASP A 32 -9.61 -17.00 -15.33
C ASP A 32 -10.35 -16.04 -16.29
N PRO A 33 -10.42 -16.34 -17.60
CA PRO A 33 -11.03 -15.46 -18.58
C PRO A 33 -12.51 -15.22 -18.34
N ASP A 34 -13.19 -16.12 -17.61
CA ASP A 34 -14.64 -16.02 -17.35
C ASP A 34 -14.95 -15.17 -16.11
N LYS A 35 -13.93 -14.84 -15.30
CA LYS A 35 -14.10 -14.00 -14.11
C LYS A 35 -13.72 -12.56 -14.38
N LYS A 36 -14.49 -11.64 -13.78
CA LYS A 36 -14.17 -10.21 -13.81
C LYS A 36 -12.88 -9.96 -13.03
N PRO A 37 -11.87 -9.31 -13.64
CA PRO A 37 -10.64 -8.98 -12.92
C PRO A 37 -10.87 -7.88 -11.90
N PHE A 38 -10.10 -7.93 -10.82
CA PHE A 38 -9.96 -6.86 -9.84
C PHE A 38 -8.50 -6.79 -9.42
N SER A 39 -7.90 -5.63 -9.55
CA SER A 39 -6.49 -5.45 -9.21
C SER A 39 -6.31 -4.34 -8.19
N ILE A 40 -5.63 -4.68 -7.11
CA ILE A 40 -5.28 -3.77 -6.02
C ILE A 40 -3.77 -3.77 -5.84
N VAL A 41 -3.19 -2.58 -5.71
CA VAL A 41 -1.76 -2.42 -5.57
C VAL A 41 -1.42 -1.66 -4.30
N MET A 42 -0.52 -2.23 -3.54
CA MET A 42 0.05 -1.62 -2.35
C MET A 42 1.39 -0.98 -2.71
N PRO A 43 1.59 0.31 -2.38
CA PRO A 43 2.89 0.94 -2.57
C PRO A 43 3.98 0.13 -1.86
N PRO A 44 5.07 -0.22 -2.56
CA PRO A 44 6.15 -0.96 -1.96
C PRO A 44 6.82 -0.09 -0.87
N PRO A 45 6.86 -0.55 0.40
CA PRO A 45 7.51 0.22 1.45
C PRO A 45 9.01 0.37 1.19
N ASN A 46 9.52 1.56 1.51
CA ASN A 46 10.94 1.86 1.40
C ASN A 46 11.74 1.08 2.48
N VAL A 47 12.76 0.33 2.04
CA VAL A 47 13.53 -0.64 2.84
C VAL A 47 14.59 0.06 3.68
N THR A 48 14.17 0.84 4.67
CA THR A 48 15.08 1.58 5.56
C THR A 48 15.20 1.03 6.97
N GLY A 49 14.52 -0.08 7.24
CA GLY A 49 14.51 -0.81 8.51
C GLY A 49 13.23 -1.60 8.70
N GLN A 50 13.05 -2.24 9.86
CA GLN A 50 11.86 -3.03 10.18
C GLN A 50 10.57 -2.21 10.06
N LEU A 51 9.49 -2.84 9.60
CA LEU A 51 8.17 -2.24 9.52
C LEU A 51 7.50 -2.17 10.91
N HIS A 52 6.45 -1.36 11.03
CA HIS A 52 5.71 -1.12 12.28
C HIS A 52 4.19 -1.20 12.02
N MET A 53 3.38 -1.03 13.06
CA MET A 53 1.92 -1.15 12.97
C MET A 53 1.27 -0.26 11.91
N GLY A 54 1.85 0.89 11.55
CA GLY A 54 1.35 1.72 10.44
C GLY A 54 1.40 1.00 9.10
N HIS A 55 2.47 0.23 8.82
CA HIS A 55 2.56 -0.59 7.61
C HIS A 55 1.63 -1.82 7.68
N ALA A 56 1.48 -2.40 8.87
CA ALA A 56 0.52 -3.49 9.08
C ALA A 56 -0.92 -3.02 8.84
N MET A 57 -1.26 -1.78 9.20
CA MET A 57 -2.56 -1.17 8.90
C MET A 57 -2.78 -1.03 7.41
N ASP A 58 -1.83 -0.43 6.70
CA ASP A 58 -1.91 -0.26 5.24
C ASP A 58 -2.11 -1.60 4.53
N ALA A 59 -1.28 -2.60 4.82
CA ALA A 59 -1.39 -3.94 4.26
C ALA A 59 -2.73 -4.63 4.62
N THR A 60 -3.22 -4.47 5.87
CA THR A 60 -4.48 -5.09 6.32
C THR A 60 -5.70 -4.49 5.62
N LEU A 61 -5.74 -3.16 5.40
CA LEU A 61 -6.82 -2.50 4.67
C LEU A 61 -6.96 -3.05 3.24
N GLN A 62 -5.85 -3.25 2.58
CA GLN A 62 -5.81 -3.78 1.21
C GLN A 62 -6.14 -5.27 1.16
N ASP A 63 -5.62 -6.04 2.11
CA ASP A 63 -5.88 -7.47 2.19
C ASP A 63 -7.37 -7.78 2.43
N ILE A 64 -8.06 -7.01 3.26
CA ILE A 64 -9.49 -7.26 3.50
C ILE A 64 -10.34 -6.96 2.26
N LEU A 65 -10.05 -5.89 1.53
CA LEU A 65 -10.72 -5.59 0.27
C LEU A 65 -10.47 -6.68 -0.77
N THR A 66 -9.24 -7.16 -0.86
CA THR A 66 -8.84 -8.29 -1.70
C THR A 66 -9.66 -9.54 -1.39
N ARG A 67 -9.72 -9.94 -0.11
CA ARG A 67 -10.50 -11.12 0.33
C ARG A 67 -11.98 -10.95 0.03
N PHE A 68 -12.53 -9.76 0.27
CA PHE A 68 -13.93 -9.46 -0.03
C PHE A 68 -14.25 -9.61 -1.52
N LYS A 69 -13.37 -9.10 -2.40
CA LYS A 69 -13.53 -9.25 -3.85
C LYS A 69 -13.42 -10.72 -4.30
N ARG A 70 -12.52 -11.50 -3.71
CA ARG A 70 -12.45 -12.96 -3.95
C ARG A 70 -13.75 -13.66 -3.54
N MET A 71 -14.32 -13.32 -2.39
CA MET A 71 -15.61 -13.84 -1.95
C MET A 71 -16.76 -13.49 -2.90
N GLN A 72 -16.70 -12.32 -3.56
CA GLN A 72 -17.65 -11.91 -4.61
C GLN A 72 -17.42 -12.60 -5.94
N GLY A 73 -16.42 -13.49 -6.07
CA GLY A 73 -16.14 -14.25 -7.28
C GLY A 73 -15.27 -13.55 -8.33
N TYR A 74 -14.64 -12.41 -7.98
CA TYR A 74 -13.67 -11.76 -8.86
C TYR A 74 -12.39 -12.59 -8.97
N ASP A 75 -11.71 -12.43 -10.10
CA ASP A 75 -10.31 -12.84 -10.24
C ASP A 75 -9.42 -11.68 -9.77
N VAL A 76 -8.80 -11.86 -8.61
CA VAL A 76 -8.15 -10.74 -7.90
C VAL A 76 -6.64 -10.87 -7.99
N MET A 77 -5.96 -9.79 -8.36
CA MET A 77 -4.52 -9.63 -8.26
C MET A 77 -4.18 -8.63 -7.16
N PHE A 78 -3.60 -9.10 -6.06
CA PHE A 78 -3.05 -8.26 -5.00
C PHE A 78 -1.54 -8.19 -5.10
N LEU A 79 -1.05 -7.05 -5.55
CA LEU A 79 0.37 -6.77 -5.70
C LEU A 79 0.92 -6.01 -4.51
N THR A 80 2.05 -6.46 -3.99
CA THR A 80 2.90 -5.76 -3.03
C THR A 80 4.37 -5.93 -3.41
N GLY A 81 5.27 -5.33 -2.66
CA GLY A 81 6.70 -5.43 -2.93
C GLY A 81 7.55 -4.59 -1.99
N THR A 82 8.75 -4.26 -2.43
CA THR A 82 9.69 -3.40 -1.69
C THR A 82 10.35 -2.38 -2.64
N ASP A 83 10.47 -1.14 -2.14
CA ASP A 83 11.24 -0.07 -2.77
C ASP A 83 12.65 -0.05 -2.17
N GLU A 84 13.64 -0.48 -2.97
CA GLU A 84 14.97 -0.88 -2.51
C GLU A 84 16.11 0.03 -3.01
N HIS A 85 15.82 1.01 -3.84
CA HIS A 85 16.80 1.93 -4.38
C HIS A 85 16.84 3.27 -3.64
N GLY A 86 17.82 4.10 -3.98
CA GLY A 86 17.95 5.49 -3.52
C GLY A 86 19.10 5.75 -2.57
N GLN A 87 19.45 7.03 -2.46
CA GLN A 87 20.57 7.53 -1.66
C GLN A 87 20.50 7.13 -0.18
N LYS A 88 19.29 7.14 0.38
CA LYS A 88 19.05 6.81 1.78
C LYS A 88 19.42 5.37 2.14
N ILE A 89 19.20 4.43 1.21
CA ILE A 89 19.59 3.03 1.38
C ILE A 89 21.09 2.88 1.22
N GLU A 90 21.69 3.51 0.22
CA GLU A 90 23.15 3.51 0.03
C GLU A 90 23.89 4.03 1.27
N ASP A 91 23.45 5.16 1.85
CA ASP A 91 24.03 5.71 3.07
C ASP A 91 23.90 4.78 4.28
N LYS A 92 22.75 4.14 4.43
CA LYS A 92 22.52 3.19 5.53
C LYS A 92 23.34 1.92 5.38
N ALA A 93 23.46 1.40 4.18
CA ALA A 93 24.32 0.25 3.88
C ALA A 93 25.78 0.57 4.19
N LYS A 94 26.25 1.75 3.76
CA LYS A 94 27.60 2.25 4.07
C LYS A 94 27.83 2.39 5.58
N ALA A 95 26.86 2.94 6.30
CA ALA A 95 26.92 3.07 7.76
C ALA A 95 26.93 1.69 8.47
N ALA A 96 26.28 0.69 7.89
CA ALA A 96 26.27 -0.68 8.40
C ALA A 96 27.49 -1.52 7.96
N GLY A 97 28.33 -1.00 7.06
CA GLY A 97 29.52 -1.70 6.58
C GLY A 97 29.22 -2.87 5.64
N VAL A 98 28.07 -2.83 4.94
CA VAL A 98 27.63 -3.87 3.99
C VAL A 98 27.34 -3.26 2.62
N THR A 99 27.16 -4.10 1.58
CA THR A 99 26.69 -3.61 0.29
C THR A 99 25.21 -3.22 0.37
N PRO A 100 24.72 -2.29 -0.49
CA PRO A 100 23.30 -1.95 -0.53
C PRO A 100 22.41 -3.18 -0.75
N GLN A 101 22.79 -4.12 -1.63
CA GLN A 101 22.05 -5.36 -1.84
C GLN A 101 21.95 -6.20 -0.56
N GLN A 102 23.06 -6.40 0.13
CA GLN A 102 23.05 -7.12 1.42
C GLN A 102 22.18 -6.42 2.47
N PHE A 103 22.20 -5.09 2.48
CA PHE A 103 21.39 -4.30 3.40
C PHE A 103 19.89 -4.53 3.16
N VAL A 104 19.42 -4.43 1.91
CA VAL A 104 18.01 -4.65 1.59
C VAL A 104 17.60 -6.11 1.77
N ASP A 105 18.45 -7.07 1.40
CA ASP A 105 18.18 -8.50 1.61
C ASP A 105 17.96 -8.84 3.09
N ASN A 106 18.79 -8.26 3.97
CA ASN A 106 18.64 -8.45 5.41
C ASN A 106 17.32 -7.90 5.97
N ILE A 107 16.81 -6.80 5.41
CA ILE A 107 15.55 -6.21 5.87
C ILE A 107 14.34 -6.93 5.24
N VAL A 108 14.43 -7.33 3.99
CA VAL A 108 13.31 -7.99 3.29
C VAL A 108 13.15 -9.43 3.74
N CYS A 109 14.25 -10.20 3.72
CA CYS A 109 14.25 -11.66 3.92
C CYS A 109 14.83 -12.09 5.29
N GLY A 110 15.39 -11.16 6.07
CA GLY A 110 15.96 -11.46 7.37
C GLY A 110 14.91 -11.76 8.44
N GLU A 111 15.35 -12.20 9.60
CA GLU A 111 14.47 -12.45 10.76
C GLU A 111 13.66 -11.20 11.12
N LYS A 112 12.34 -11.38 11.27
CA LYS A 112 11.37 -10.29 11.43
C LYS A 112 11.42 -9.24 10.30
N GLY A 113 11.81 -9.68 9.12
CA GLY A 113 11.84 -8.89 7.91
C GLY A 113 10.43 -8.59 7.36
N ILE A 114 10.41 -7.98 6.18
CA ILE A 114 9.15 -7.57 5.55
C ILE A 114 8.29 -8.79 5.20
N LEU A 115 8.91 -9.84 4.64
CA LEU A 115 8.20 -11.07 4.30
C LEU A 115 7.65 -11.79 5.55
N ASP A 116 8.40 -11.81 6.64
CA ASP A 116 7.94 -12.36 7.90
C ASP A 116 6.76 -11.58 8.47
N LEU A 117 6.76 -10.25 8.35
CA LEU A 117 5.63 -9.43 8.79
C LEU A 117 4.38 -9.69 7.95
N TRP A 118 4.51 -9.81 6.63
CA TRP A 118 3.36 -10.14 5.77
C TRP A 118 2.79 -11.50 6.11
N LYS A 119 3.66 -12.48 6.36
CA LYS A 119 3.25 -13.81 6.83
C LYS A 119 2.59 -13.76 8.19
N LEU A 120 3.17 -13.03 9.16
CA LEU A 120 2.58 -12.85 10.49
C LEU A 120 1.18 -12.26 10.42
N MET A 121 1.00 -11.22 9.62
CA MET A 121 -0.26 -10.49 9.46
C MET A 121 -1.26 -11.20 8.53
N ASN A 122 -0.94 -12.40 8.03
CA ASN A 122 -1.76 -13.16 7.10
C ASN A 122 -2.14 -12.34 5.84
N ILE A 123 -1.19 -11.59 5.28
CA ILE A 123 -1.41 -10.83 4.05
C ILE A 123 -1.44 -11.80 2.87
N SER A 124 -2.54 -11.80 2.12
CA SER A 124 -2.82 -12.75 1.03
C SER A 124 -2.44 -12.21 -0.35
N ASN A 125 -1.29 -11.55 -0.46
CA ASN A 125 -0.79 -11.04 -1.72
C ASN A 125 -0.48 -12.18 -2.70
N ASP A 126 -0.82 -11.95 -3.96
CA ASP A 126 -0.55 -12.89 -5.07
C ASP A 126 0.86 -12.71 -5.62
N ARG A 127 1.37 -11.48 -5.55
CA ARG A 127 2.69 -11.15 -6.08
C ARG A 127 3.46 -10.22 -5.16
N PHE A 128 4.77 -10.45 -5.11
CA PHE A 128 5.72 -9.62 -4.39
C PHE A 128 6.85 -9.23 -5.33
N ILE A 129 7.03 -7.93 -5.60
CA ILE A 129 8.08 -7.40 -6.44
C ILE A 129 9.16 -6.71 -5.58
N ARG A 130 10.42 -6.90 -5.94
CA ARG A 130 11.53 -6.10 -5.45
C ARG A 130 11.97 -5.15 -6.57
N THR A 131 12.16 -3.87 -6.29
CA THR A 131 12.64 -2.95 -7.33
C THR A 131 14.07 -3.27 -7.79
N THR A 132 14.79 -4.13 -7.05
CA THR A 132 16.08 -4.70 -7.44
C THR A 132 15.99 -5.96 -8.32
N ASP A 133 14.80 -6.48 -8.61
CA ASP A 133 14.63 -7.61 -9.54
C ASP A 133 15.11 -7.22 -10.96
N ASP A 134 15.92 -8.06 -11.59
CA ASP A 134 16.51 -7.78 -12.89
C ASP A 134 15.47 -7.40 -13.96
N TYR A 135 14.34 -8.13 -14.02
CA TYR A 135 13.29 -7.87 -14.99
C TYR A 135 12.64 -6.50 -14.80
N HIS A 136 12.58 -6.01 -13.55
CA HIS A 136 12.08 -4.68 -13.24
C HIS A 136 13.08 -3.61 -13.65
N VAL A 137 14.35 -3.78 -13.28
CA VAL A 137 15.44 -2.86 -13.65
C VAL A 137 15.49 -2.67 -15.17
N GLU A 138 15.48 -3.77 -15.94
CA GLU A 138 15.47 -3.71 -17.42
C GLU A 138 14.21 -3.03 -17.97
N ALA A 139 13.05 -3.27 -17.36
CA ALA A 139 11.82 -2.62 -17.77
C ALA A 139 11.86 -1.10 -17.49
N ILE A 140 12.38 -0.68 -16.33
CA ILE A 140 12.53 0.75 -16.00
C ILE A 140 13.47 1.47 -16.98
N GLN A 141 14.56 0.84 -17.39
CA GLN A 141 15.45 1.40 -18.41
C GLN A 141 14.71 1.63 -19.73
N LYS A 142 13.92 0.68 -20.20
CA LYS A 142 13.10 0.79 -21.41
C LYS A 142 12.02 1.89 -21.28
N ILE A 143 11.38 1.98 -20.11
CA ILE A 143 10.36 2.99 -19.81
C ILE A 143 10.97 4.39 -19.82
N PHE A 144 12.08 4.58 -19.13
CA PHE A 144 12.78 5.86 -19.06
C PHE A 144 13.24 6.33 -20.44
N ARG A 145 13.81 5.43 -21.23
CA ARG A 145 14.19 5.68 -22.63
C ARG A 145 12.97 6.07 -23.46
N LYS A 146 11.85 5.36 -23.35
CA LYS A 146 10.63 5.68 -24.11
C LYS A 146 10.08 7.05 -23.78
N MET A 147 10.04 7.45 -22.50
CA MET A 147 9.63 8.80 -22.10
C MET A 147 10.60 9.86 -22.63
N HIS A 148 11.90 9.56 -22.69
CA HIS A 148 12.90 10.44 -23.30
C HIS A 148 12.69 10.58 -24.81
N ASP A 149 12.50 9.48 -25.54
CA ASP A 149 12.29 9.47 -26.98
C ASP A 149 10.98 10.17 -27.38
N ASN A 150 9.95 10.11 -26.52
CA ASN A 150 8.72 10.88 -26.66
C ASN A 150 8.93 12.40 -26.45
N GLY A 151 10.11 12.81 -26.00
CA GLY A 151 10.45 14.20 -25.71
C GLY A 151 9.84 14.73 -24.41
N ASP A 152 9.36 13.85 -23.53
CA ASP A 152 8.81 14.19 -22.23
C ASP A 152 9.86 14.19 -21.11
N ILE A 153 11.03 13.63 -21.38
CA ILE A 153 12.22 13.77 -20.53
C ILE A 153 13.29 14.53 -21.31
N TYR A 154 13.94 15.48 -20.65
CA TYR A 154 15.02 16.30 -21.22
C TYR A 154 16.13 16.52 -20.20
N LYS A 155 17.34 16.76 -20.66
CA LYS A 155 18.51 17.01 -19.81
C LYS A 155 18.62 18.49 -19.45
N GLY A 156 18.93 18.79 -18.20
CA GLY A 156 19.08 20.14 -17.67
C GLY A 156 19.97 20.16 -16.43
N THR A 157 20.00 21.29 -15.73
CA THR A 157 20.71 21.45 -14.47
C THR A 157 19.68 21.71 -13.38
N TYR A 158 19.63 20.82 -12.38
CA TYR A 158 18.82 21.06 -11.20
C TYR A 158 19.53 22.02 -10.25
N LYS A 159 18.81 23.03 -9.80
CA LYS A 159 19.21 23.93 -8.72
C LYS A 159 18.03 24.11 -7.78
N GLY A 160 18.16 23.67 -6.55
CA GLY A 160 17.05 23.78 -5.57
C GLY A 160 17.37 23.09 -4.27
N LYS A 161 16.32 22.80 -3.51
CA LYS A 161 16.41 22.18 -2.20
C LYS A 161 16.03 20.71 -2.29
N TYR A 162 16.80 19.85 -1.67
CA TYR A 162 16.55 18.42 -1.62
C TYR A 162 16.33 17.95 -0.18
N CYS A 163 15.22 17.30 0.06
CA CYS A 163 14.96 16.63 1.32
C CYS A 163 15.38 15.16 1.23
N LYS A 164 16.55 14.83 1.75
CA LYS A 164 17.09 13.48 1.74
C LYS A 164 16.19 12.44 2.44
N PRO A 165 15.55 12.74 3.60
CA PRO A 165 14.63 11.79 4.24
C PRO A 165 13.35 11.49 3.48
N CYS A 166 12.86 12.43 2.66
CA CYS A 166 11.66 12.24 1.83
C CYS A 166 12.01 11.88 0.39
N GLU A 167 13.29 11.98 0.02
CA GLU A 167 13.77 11.84 -1.35
C GLU A 167 13.00 12.73 -2.33
N SER A 168 12.70 13.96 -1.90
CA SER A 168 11.86 14.91 -2.63
C SER A 168 12.60 16.20 -2.90
N PHE A 169 12.39 16.74 -4.12
CA PHE A 169 12.87 18.05 -4.52
C PHE A 169 11.84 19.13 -4.22
N TRP A 170 12.34 20.30 -3.82
CA TRP A 170 11.53 21.46 -3.46
C TRP A 170 12.14 22.73 -4.02
N THR A 171 11.30 23.64 -4.44
CA THR A 171 11.71 25.02 -4.69
C THR A 171 11.74 25.79 -3.39
N GLU A 172 12.45 26.93 -3.32
CA GLU A 172 12.46 27.81 -2.15
C GLU A 172 11.05 28.22 -1.73
N SER A 173 10.17 28.46 -2.70
CA SER A 173 8.77 28.89 -2.45
C SER A 173 7.88 27.80 -1.86
N GLN A 174 8.26 26.54 -2.00
CA GLN A 174 7.51 25.39 -1.46
C GLN A 174 7.91 25.01 -0.05
N LEU A 175 9.02 25.55 0.46
CA LEU A 175 9.46 25.27 1.81
C LEU A 175 8.56 25.95 2.85
N VAL A 176 8.37 25.29 3.97
CA VAL A 176 7.67 25.83 5.15
C VAL A 176 8.72 26.15 6.19
N ASP A 177 8.88 27.44 6.54
CA ASP A 177 9.91 27.92 7.45
C ASP A 177 11.34 27.46 7.07
N GLY A 178 11.64 27.39 5.76
CA GLY A 178 12.92 26.92 5.24
C GLY A 178 13.12 25.41 5.31
N LYS A 179 12.09 24.63 5.62
CA LYS A 179 12.13 23.18 5.81
C LYS A 179 11.23 22.45 4.84
N CYS A 180 11.46 21.13 4.72
CA CYS A 180 10.64 20.25 3.89
C CYS A 180 9.17 20.29 4.34
N PRO A 181 8.22 20.62 3.45
CA PRO A 181 6.81 20.70 3.79
C PRO A 181 6.20 19.34 4.20
N ASP A 182 6.76 18.22 3.69
CA ASP A 182 6.23 16.89 3.99
C ASP A 182 6.65 16.37 5.38
N CYS A 183 7.87 16.65 5.83
CA CYS A 183 8.39 16.05 7.06
C CYS A 183 8.95 17.04 8.09
N GLY A 184 9.00 18.34 7.77
CA GLY A 184 9.50 19.40 8.65
C GLY A 184 11.01 19.38 8.93
N ARG A 185 11.79 18.55 8.19
CA ARG A 185 13.26 18.46 8.36
C ARG A 185 13.98 19.47 7.49
N GLU A 186 15.24 19.73 7.86
CA GLU A 186 16.15 20.55 7.07
C GLU A 186 16.32 19.97 5.66
N VAL A 187 16.49 20.84 4.69
CA VAL A 187 16.77 20.53 3.28
C VAL A 187 18.19 20.97 2.93
N GLU A 188 18.79 20.30 1.96
CA GLU A 188 20.13 20.58 1.49
C GLU A 188 20.07 21.26 0.13
N ASP A 189 21.00 22.18 -0.16
CA ASP A 189 21.19 22.71 -1.50
C ASP A 189 21.66 21.60 -2.44
N ALA A 190 21.02 21.46 -3.59
CA ALA A 190 21.41 20.52 -4.62
C ALA A 190 21.57 21.27 -5.94
N GLU A 191 22.74 21.10 -6.57
CA GLU A 191 23.05 21.55 -7.92
C GLU A 191 23.74 20.40 -8.64
N GLU A 192 23.03 19.82 -9.61
CA GLU A 192 23.57 18.70 -10.40
C GLU A 192 22.96 18.66 -11.80
N GLU A 193 23.70 18.11 -12.76
CA GLU A 193 23.14 17.77 -14.06
C GLU A 193 22.12 16.65 -13.86
N ALA A 194 20.94 16.79 -14.44
CA ALA A 194 19.85 15.84 -14.26
C ALA A 194 18.93 15.80 -15.46
N TYR A 195 18.14 14.74 -15.55
CA TYR A 195 17.00 14.64 -16.44
C TYR A 195 15.74 15.14 -15.75
N PHE A 196 14.88 15.83 -16.52
CA PHE A 196 13.61 16.40 -16.07
C PHE A 196 12.46 15.79 -16.85
N PHE A 197 11.42 15.38 -16.15
CA PHE A 197 10.13 15.01 -16.74
C PHE A 197 9.24 16.25 -16.85
N LYS A 198 8.67 16.49 -18.03
CA LYS A 198 7.80 17.64 -18.32
C LYS A 198 6.44 17.50 -17.60
N LEU A 199 6.44 17.50 -16.27
CA LEU A 199 5.24 17.38 -15.47
C LEU A 199 4.27 18.53 -15.74
N SER A 200 4.79 19.74 -15.96
CA SER A 200 4.02 20.94 -16.29
C SER A 200 3.14 20.77 -17.55
N LYS A 201 3.59 20.00 -18.54
CA LYS A 201 2.82 19.67 -19.76
C LYS A 201 1.49 18.97 -19.46
N TYR A 202 1.40 18.26 -18.36
CA TYR A 202 0.25 17.44 -17.98
C TYR A 202 -0.66 18.12 -16.96
N ALA A 203 -0.37 19.34 -16.51
CA ALA A 203 -1.06 20.02 -15.42
C ALA A 203 -2.58 20.09 -15.64
N ASP A 204 -3.05 20.56 -16.80
CA ASP A 204 -4.47 20.68 -17.10
C ASP A 204 -5.19 19.31 -17.10
N ARG A 205 -4.53 18.28 -17.68
CA ARG A 205 -5.11 16.93 -17.73
C ARG A 205 -5.20 16.30 -16.33
N VAL A 206 -4.19 16.52 -15.49
CA VAL A 206 -4.20 16.05 -14.10
C VAL A 206 -5.24 16.82 -13.28
N GLN A 207 -5.38 18.12 -13.48
CA GLN A 207 -6.43 18.91 -12.83
C GLN A 207 -7.82 18.38 -13.16
N HIS A 208 -8.14 18.18 -14.43
CA HIS A 208 -9.42 17.59 -14.86
C HIS A 208 -9.65 16.21 -14.27
N LEU A 209 -8.61 15.36 -14.23
CA LEU A 209 -8.71 14.04 -13.60
C LEU A 209 -9.10 14.14 -12.12
N LEU A 210 -8.53 15.09 -11.39
CA LEU A 210 -8.79 15.26 -9.96
C LEU A 210 -10.14 15.92 -9.64
N GLU A 211 -10.55 16.92 -10.44
CA GLU A 211 -11.73 17.74 -10.15
C GLU A 211 -13.02 17.17 -10.77
N ASP A 212 -12.91 16.52 -11.93
CA ASP A 212 -14.07 16.12 -12.74
C ASP A 212 -14.40 14.62 -12.63
N THR A 213 -13.61 13.85 -11.90
CA THR A 213 -13.81 12.40 -11.72
C THR A 213 -13.70 11.97 -10.25
N ASP A 214 -14.01 10.72 -9.98
CA ASP A 214 -13.84 10.07 -8.68
C ASP A 214 -12.48 9.37 -8.50
N PHE A 215 -11.51 9.73 -9.34
CA PHE A 215 -10.16 9.14 -9.35
C PHE A 215 -9.45 9.21 -8.00
N LEU A 216 -9.48 10.39 -7.34
CA LEU A 216 -8.84 10.58 -6.03
C LEU A 216 -9.86 10.66 -4.90
N GLN A 217 -9.68 9.84 -3.88
CA GLN A 217 -10.52 9.79 -2.70
C GLN A 217 -9.72 9.75 -1.40
N PRO A 218 -10.29 10.23 -0.28
CA PRO A 218 -11.56 10.97 -0.19
C PRO A 218 -11.45 12.41 -0.77
N ALA A 219 -12.57 13.09 -0.97
CA ALA A 219 -12.63 14.42 -1.56
C ALA A 219 -11.74 15.48 -0.87
N SER A 220 -11.45 15.30 0.42
CA SER A 220 -10.50 16.15 1.15
C SER A 220 -9.10 16.12 0.54
N ARG A 221 -8.69 14.99 -0.06
CA ARG A 221 -7.39 14.84 -0.73
C ARG A 221 -7.37 15.56 -2.07
N VAL A 222 -8.49 15.59 -2.79
CA VAL A 222 -8.61 16.40 -4.01
C VAL A 222 -8.35 17.86 -3.70
N ASN A 223 -9.04 18.40 -2.70
CA ASN A 223 -8.84 19.79 -2.29
C ASN A 223 -7.38 20.10 -1.88
N GLU A 224 -6.75 19.18 -1.17
CA GLU A 224 -5.35 19.30 -0.75
C GLU A 224 -4.42 19.35 -1.98
N MET A 225 -4.55 18.41 -2.91
CA MET A 225 -3.71 18.33 -4.11
C MET A 225 -3.91 19.52 -5.03
N VAL A 226 -5.16 19.90 -5.29
CA VAL A 226 -5.47 21.04 -6.18
C VAL A 226 -4.96 22.36 -5.59
N ASN A 227 -5.23 22.63 -4.33
CA ASN A 227 -4.86 23.92 -3.74
C ASN A 227 -3.35 24.05 -3.49
N ASN A 228 -2.67 22.96 -3.08
CA ASN A 228 -1.26 23.03 -2.69
C ASN A 228 -0.29 22.82 -3.86
N PHE A 229 -0.72 22.11 -4.93
CA PHE A 229 0.19 21.74 -6.00
C PHE A 229 -0.27 22.19 -7.39
N ILE A 230 -1.56 22.02 -7.74
CA ILE A 230 -2.03 22.35 -9.10
C ILE A 230 -2.17 23.87 -9.29
N LYS A 231 -2.89 24.55 -8.41
CA LYS A 231 -3.13 26.01 -8.51
C LYS A 231 -1.85 26.87 -8.46
N PRO A 232 -0.85 26.52 -7.65
CA PRO A 232 0.44 27.24 -7.72
C PRO A 232 1.21 27.05 -9.03
N GLY A 233 0.86 26.03 -9.80
CA GLY A 233 1.52 25.59 -11.02
C GLY A 233 2.45 24.41 -10.80
N LEU A 234 2.34 23.40 -11.67
CA LEU A 234 3.26 22.26 -11.66
C LEU A 234 4.56 22.64 -12.37
N GLU A 235 5.66 22.40 -11.70
CA GLU A 235 7.00 22.51 -12.29
C GLU A 235 7.48 21.14 -12.80
N ASP A 236 8.42 21.16 -13.76
CA ASP A 236 9.01 19.93 -14.28
C ASP A 236 9.79 19.21 -13.19
N LEU A 237 9.64 17.89 -13.15
CA LEU A 237 10.18 17.04 -12.09
C LEU A 237 11.57 16.53 -12.45
N CYS A 238 12.54 16.72 -11.57
CA CYS A 238 13.85 16.08 -11.69
C CYS A 238 13.70 14.55 -11.53
N VAL A 239 14.10 13.78 -12.55
CA VAL A 239 13.88 12.33 -12.63
C VAL A 239 15.16 11.51 -12.76
N SER A 240 16.32 12.11 -12.55
CA SER A 240 17.59 11.38 -12.41
C SER A 240 18.50 12.02 -11.37
N ARG A 241 19.49 11.27 -10.93
CA ARG A 241 20.50 11.71 -9.98
C ARG A 241 21.89 11.25 -10.41
N THR A 242 22.91 12.05 -10.04
CA THR A 242 24.34 11.73 -10.23
C THR A 242 25.11 11.62 -8.93
N SER A 243 24.49 12.01 -7.79
CA SER A 243 25.14 12.11 -6.49
C SER A 243 25.28 10.78 -5.74
N PHE A 244 24.68 9.69 -6.23
CA PHE A 244 24.78 8.34 -5.71
C PHE A 244 24.67 7.32 -6.83
N THR A 245 24.95 6.03 -6.54
CA THR A 245 25.00 4.96 -7.55
C THR A 245 23.99 3.83 -7.36
N TRP A 246 23.39 3.74 -6.18
CA TRP A 246 22.41 2.70 -5.88
C TRP A 246 21.02 3.05 -6.42
N GLY A 247 20.77 2.68 -7.68
CA GLY A 247 19.53 2.91 -8.42
C GLY A 247 19.60 2.27 -9.77
N VAL A 248 18.53 2.37 -10.57
CA VAL A 248 18.48 1.90 -11.94
C VAL A 248 19.32 2.81 -12.82
N PRO A 249 20.38 2.32 -13.47
CA PRO A 249 21.22 3.16 -14.36
C PRO A 249 20.40 3.63 -15.57
N VAL A 250 20.58 4.89 -15.97
CA VAL A 250 20.09 5.36 -17.27
C VAL A 250 20.94 4.73 -18.35
N ASP A 251 20.38 3.83 -19.15
CA ASP A 251 21.13 2.97 -20.07
C ASP A 251 21.84 3.73 -21.20
N PHE A 252 21.33 4.90 -21.61
CA PHE A 252 21.94 5.77 -22.62
C PHE A 252 22.83 6.87 -22.00
N ASP A 253 22.86 7.03 -20.70
CA ASP A 253 23.74 7.95 -19.96
C ASP A 253 24.11 7.37 -18.58
N PRO A 254 25.06 6.42 -18.54
CA PRO A 254 25.36 5.64 -17.33
C PRO A 254 25.89 6.43 -16.13
N GLY A 255 26.17 7.73 -16.29
CA GLY A 255 26.50 8.64 -15.18
C GLY A 255 25.30 9.03 -14.32
N HIS A 256 24.08 8.69 -14.77
CA HIS A 256 22.84 8.98 -14.08
C HIS A 256 22.15 7.71 -13.60
N VAL A 257 21.49 7.78 -12.44
CA VAL A 257 20.52 6.79 -11.99
C VAL A 257 19.12 7.38 -12.04
N VAL A 258 18.16 6.54 -12.36
CA VAL A 258 16.74 6.93 -12.42
C VAL A 258 16.26 7.31 -11.01
N TYR A 259 15.46 8.35 -10.93
CA TYR A 259 14.86 8.82 -9.68
C TYR A 259 13.94 7.76 -9.08
N VAL A 260 14.08 7.52 -7.77
CA VAL A 260 13.42 6.45 -7.05
C VAL A 260 11.90 6.39 -7.26
N TRP A 261 11.23 7.53 -7.42
CA TRP A 261 9.78 7.54 -7.65
C TRP A 261 9.36 7.12 -9.06
N VAL A 262 10.20 7.28 -10.08
CA VAL A 262 9.94 6.67 -11.41
C VAL A 262 10.04 5.16 -11.30
N ASP A 263 11.08 4.68 -10.66
CA ASP A 263 11.34 3.28 -10.37
C ASP A 263 10.20 2.67 -9.54
N ALA A 264 9.91 3.26 -8.38
CA ALA A 264 8.89 2.77 -7.46
C ALA A 264 7.47 2.80 -8.04
N LEU A 265 7.08 3.77 -8.87
CA LEU A 265 5.72 3.86 -9.41
C LEU A 265 5.46 2.84 -10.53
N PHE A 266 6.43 2.62 -11.42
CA PHE A 266 6.25 1.67 -12.51
C PHE A 266 6.29 0.20 -12.06
N ASN A 267 6.64 -0.11 -10.79
CA ASN A 267 6.56 -1.48 -10.28
C ASN A 267 5.16 -2.09 -10.47
N TYR A 268 4.11 -1.27 -10.37
CA TYR A 268 2.72 -1.69 -10.52
C TYR A 268 2.41 -2.30 -11.89
N CYS A 269 3.12 -1.87 -12.92
CA CYS A 269 2.97 -2.37 -14.27
C CYS A 269 3.99 -3.48 -14.60
N THR A 270 5.24 -3.28 -14.19
CA THR A 270 6.31 -4.25 -14.47
C THR A 270 6.09 -5.58 -13.77
N ALA A 271 5.52 -5.57 -12.57
CA ALA A 271 5.11 -6.77 -11.85
C ALA A 271 4.02 -7.59 -12.57
N LEU A 272 3.33 -7.00 -13.54
CA LEU A 272 2.32 -7.67 -14.38
C LEU A 272 2.89 -8.10 -15.74
N GLY A 273 4.14 -7.74 -16.06
CA GLY A 273 4.78 -8.08 -17.34
C GLY A 273 4.96 -6.90 -18.29
N PHE A 274 4.66 -5.67 -17.88
CA PHE A 274 4.85 -4.51 -18.75
C PHE A 274 6.35 -4.29 -19.07
N MET A 275 6.69 -4.29 -20.35
CA MET A 275 8.05 -4.16 -20.89
C MET A 275 9.06 -5.23 -20.44
N ASN A 276 8.58 -6.37 -19.96
CA ASN A 276 9.40 -7.53 -19.66
C ASN A 276 8.66 -8.83 -20.01
N GLU A 277 9.38 -9.96 -19.98
CA GLU A 277 8.84 -11.29 -20.31
C GLU A 277 8.66 -12.19 -19.08
N LYS A 278 8.75 -11.61 -17.87
CA LYS A 278 8.63 -12.39 -16.63
C LYS A 278 7.20 -12.86 -16.38
N TYR A 279 6.23 -12.02 -16.72
CA TYR A 279 4.81 -12.25 -16.54
C TYR A 279 4.06 -11.79 -17.80
N ASP A 280 2.83 -12.26 -17.97
CA ASP A 280 1.92 -11.93 -19.08
C ASP A 280 0.51 -11.51 -18.61
N ASP A 281 0.44 -11.00 -17.38
CA ASP A 281 -0.81 -10.64 -16.71
C ASP A 281 -1.25 -9.19 -16.95
N TYR A 282 -0.44 -8.38 -17.64
CA TYR A 282 -0.65 -6.95 -17.79
C TYR A 282 -2.00 -6.61 -18.41
N ASP A 283 -2.34 -7.22 -19.53
CA ASP A 283 -3.59 -6.92 -20.26
C ASP A 283 -4.86 -7.27 -19.47
N LYS A 284 -4.73 -8.21 -18.50
CA LYS A 284 -5.84 -8.62 -17.67
C LYS A 284 -6.04 -7.74 -16.44
N PHE A 285 -4.95 -7.40 -15.75
CA PHE A 285 -5.01 -6.76 -14.44
C PHE A 285 -4.61 -5.28 -14.44
N TRP A 286 -4.19 -4.73 -15.58
CA TRP A 286 -4.02 -3.31 -15.74
C TRP A 286 -5.13 -2.72 -16.63
N PRO A 287 -5.72 -1.55 -16.30
CA PRO A 287 -5.38 -0.67 -15.18
C PRO A 287 -5.85 -1.21 -13.83
N ALA A 288 -5.09 -0.88 -12.76
CA ALA A 288 -5.47 -1.23 -11.42
C ALA A 288 -6.81 -0.62 -11.03
N ASP A 289 -7.65 -1.38 -10.31
CA ASP A 289 -8.93 -0.89 -9.81
C ASP A 289 -8.73 0.13 -8.69
N VAL A 290 -7.73 -0.10 -7.82
CA VAL A 290 -7.44 0.84 -6.75
C VAL A 290 -5.96 0.82 -6.34
N HIS A 291 -5.40 2.01 -6.17
CA HIS A 291 -4.17 2.27 -5.44
C HIS A 291 -4.52 2.72 -4.02
N PHE A 292 -4.21 1.90 -3.04
CA PHE A 292 -4.35 2.28 -1.64
C PHE A 292 -3.03 2.86 -1.14
N VAL A 293 -3.05 4.09 -0.65
CA VAL A 293 -1.81 4.81 -0.32
C VAL A 293 -1.94 5.59 0.99
N GLY A 294 -0.87 5.66 1.76
CA GLY A 294 -0.79 6.59 2.87
C GLY A 294 -0.88 8.04 2.38
N LYS A 295 -1.53 8.90 3.14
CA LYS A 295 -1.75 10.31 2.75
C LYS A 295 -0.48 11.07 2.39
N GLU A 296 0.68 10.66 2.91
CA GLU A 296 1.99 11.26 2.62
C GLU A 296 2.49 11.06 1.19
N ILE A 297 1.98 10.03 0.50
CA ILE A 297 2.38 9.71 -0.87
C ILE A 297 1.26 9.92 -1.89
N VAL A 298 0.16 10.54 -1.48
CA VAL A 298 -0.97 10.87 -2.37
C VAL A 298 -0.52 11.72 -3.55
N ARG A 299 0.36 12.72 -3.34
CA ARG A 299 0.90 13.55 -4.41
C ARG A 299 1.55 12.74 -5.53
N PHE A 300 2.35 11.74 -5.17
CA PHE A 300 3.04 10.88 -6.14
C PHE A 300 2.05 10.05 -6.96
N HIS A 301 0.99 9.55 -6.33
CA HIS A 301 0.01 8.66 -6.97
C HIS A 301 -1.11 9.38 -7.70
N SER A 302 -1.41 10.64 -7.33
CA SER A 302 -2.51 11.39 -7.91
C SER A 302 -2.09 12.48 -8.90
N ILE A 303 -0.84 12.89 -8.89
CA ILE A 303 -0.30 13.92 -9.78
C ILE A 303 0.80 13.33 -10.68
N ILE A 304 1.88 12.82 -10.09
CA ILE A 304 3.08 12.40 -10.82
C ILE A 304 2.81 11.11 -11.61
N TRP A 305 2.23 10.11 -10.97
CA TRP A 305 1.93 8.82 -11.59
C TRP A 305 0.99 8.92 -12.80
N PRO A 306 -0.18 9.59 -12.70
CA PRO A 306 -1.03 9.80 -13.89
C PRO A 306 -0.31 10.52 -15.02
N ALA A 307 0.50 11.54 -14.71
CA ALA A 307 1.23 12.27 -15.74
C ALA A 307 2.25 11.38 -16.47
N MET A 308 2.97 10.50 -15.74
CA MET A 308 3.90 9.53 -16.33
C MET A 308 3.16 8.50 -17.19
N LEU A 309 2.03 7.99 -16.75
CA LEU A 309 1.19 7.09 -17.53
C LEU A 309 0.65 7.76 -18.80
N MET A 310 0.24 9.02 -18.70
CA MET A 310 -0.19 9.82 -19.86
C MET A 310 0.94 10.04 -20.87
N SER A 311 2.20 10.19 -20.40
CA SER A 311 3.38 10.28 -21.25
C SER A 311 3.67 9.00 -22.02
N MET A 312 3.27 7.88 -21.46
CA MET A 312 3.45 6.55 -22.03
C MET A 312 2.25 6.07 -22.86
N ASP A 313 1.19 6.90 -22.99
CA ASP A 313 -0.11 6.54 -23.58
C ASP A 313 -0.75 5.29 -22.91
N MET A 314 -0.54 5.15 -21.59
CA MET A 314 -1.07 4.03 -20.81
C MET A 314 -2.40 4.39 -20.16
N PRO A 315 -3.31 3.40 -19.97
CA PRO A 315 -4.52 3.61 -19.19
C PRO A 315 -4.20 3.95 -17.73
N LEU A 316 -5.00 4.85 -17.15
CA LEU A 316 -4.85 5.27 -15.75
C LEU A 316 -5.51 4.27 -14.80
N PRO A 317 -5.03 4.12 -13.55
CA PRO A 317 -5.76 3.42 -12.51
C PRO A 317 -7.16 4.01 -12.34
N LYS A 318 -8.12 3.20 -11.90
CA LYS A 318 -9.50 3.70 -11.73
C LYS A 318 -9.60 4.62 -10.53
N HIS A 319 -8.98 4.25 -9.40
CA HIS A 319 -9.04 5.03 -8.17
C HIS A 319 -7.69 5.07 -7.44
N VAL A 320 -7.43 6.20 -6.78
CA VAL A 320 -6.39 6.37 -5.76
C VAL A 320 -7.09 6.72 -4.45
N TYR A 321 -6.85 5.94 -3.40
CA TYR A 321 -7.43 6.18 -2.08
C TYR A 321 -6.35 6.52 -1.06
N GLY A 322 -6.39 7.75 -0.55
CA GLY A 322 -5.43 8.25 0.45
C GLY A 322 -5.93 8.04 1.89
N HIS A 323 -5.46 6.99 2.57
CA HIS A 323 -5.84 6.72 3.96
C HIS A 323 -5.04 7.56 4.96
N GLY A 324 -5.57 7.68 6.19
CA GLY A 324 -4.92 8.38 7.30
C GLY A 324 -3.79 7.58 7.96
N TRP A 325 -3.10 8.20 8.90
CA TRP A 325 -2.03 7.58 9.65
C TRP A 325 -2.52 6.89 10.92
N LEU A 326 -1.82 5.84 11.31
CA LEU A 326 -1.86 5.34 12.66
C LEU A 326 -0.86 6.15 13.51
N LEU A 327 -1.39 6.90 14.47
CA LEU A 327 -0.64 7.77 15.37
C LEU A 327 -0.40 7.07 16.72
N LEU A 328 0.66 7.48 17.40
CA LEU A 328 0.89 7.15 18.81
C LEU A 328 1.08 8.47 19.56
N ASP A 329 0.29 8.68 20.64
CA ASP A 329 0.30 9.90 21.44
C ASP A 329 0.11 11.20 20.59
N GLY A 330 -0.76 11.13 19.58
CA GLY A 330 -1.03 12.25 18.68
C GLY A 330 0.05 12.55 17.66
N GLY A 331 1.11 11.73 17.59
CA GLY A 331 2.21 11.88 16.64
C GLY A 331 2.37 10.71 15.68
N LYS A 332 2.89 10.95 14.47
CA LYS A 332 3.22 9.90 13.51
C LYS A 332 4.26 8.96 14.12
N MET A 333 4.02 7.65 14.00
CA MET A 333 5.02 6.64 14.38
C MET A 333 6.29 6.81 13.56
N SER A 334 7.43 6.86 14.24
CA SER A 334 8.73 7.01 13.61
C SER A 334 9.80 6.32 14.41
N LYS A 335 10.58 5.45 13.76
CA LYS A 335 11.73 4.76 14.40
C LYS A 335 12.77 5.74 14.97
N SER A 336 13.00 6.85 14.28
CA SER A 336 13.93 7.88 14.74
C SER A 336 13.47 8.59 16.02
N LYS A 337 12.17 8.54 16.34
CA LYS A 337 11.60 9.08 17.59
C LYS A 337 11.43 8.02 18.67
N GLY A 338 11.65 6.73 18.35
CA GLY A 338 11.46 5.62 19.30
C GLY A 338 9.97 5.36 19.67
N ASN A 339 9.03 5.97 18.98
CA ASN A 339 7.59 5.85 19.23
C ASN A 339 6.91 4.91 18.24
N VAL A 340 7.35 3.65 18.17
CA VAL A 340 6.77 2.64 17.29
C VAL A 340 6.11 1.53 18.09
N VAL A 341 5.02 1.02 17.55
CA VAL A 341 4.31 -0.14 18.10
C VAL A 341 4.73 -1.38 17.31
N ASP A 342 5.23 -2.38 18.02
CA ASP A 342 5.73 -3.63 17.44
C ASP A 342 4.55 -4.59 17.16
N PRO A 343 4.27 -4.93 15.88
CA PRO A 343 3.22 -5.86 15.54
C PRO A 343 3.45 -7.28 16.04
N TYR A 344 4.72 -7.72 16.18
CA TYR A 344 5.05 -9.04 16.71
C TYR A 344 4.65 -9.19 18.18
N ALA A 345 5.02 -8.20 19.01
CA ALA A 345 4.65 -8.21 20.43
C ALA A 345 3.13 -8.19 20.63
N LEU A 346 2.39 -7.39 19.84
CA LEU A 346 0.94 -7.33 19.94
C LEU A 346 0.28 -8.62 19.44
N SER A 347 0.77 -9.23 18.38
CA SER A 347 0.21 -10.49 17.85
C SER A 347 0.42 -11.65 18.83
N GLU A 348 1.53 -11.66 19.55
CA GLU A 348 1.80 -12.65 20.58
C GLU A 348 0.82 -12.51 21.78
N MET A 349 0.50 -11.27 22.17
CA MET A 349 -0.40 -11.00 23.30
C MET A 349 -1.88 -11.20 22.96
N PHE A 350 -2.34 -10.81 21.77
CA PHE A 350 -3.76 -10.69 21.45
C PHE A 350 -4.23 -11.57 20.29
N GLY A 351 -3.31 -12.17 19.53
CA GLY A 351 -3.59 -12.85 18.26
C GLY A 351 -3.66 -11.92 17.07
N VAL A 352 -3.47 -12.47 15.89
CA VAL A 352 -3.42 -11.72 14.62
C VAL A 352 -4.81 -11.23 14.21
N ASP A 353 -5.83 -12.07 14.38
CA ASP A 353 -7.20 -11.72 13.99
C ASP A 353 -7.73 -10.53 14.80
N ALA A 354 -7.43 -10.47 16.09
CA ALA A 354 -7.81 -9.35 16.96
C ALA A 354 -7.11 -8.04 16.51
N LEU A 355 -5.83 -8.12 16.13
CA LEU A 355 -5.11 -6.95 15.61
C LEU A 355 -5.69 -6.48 14.27
N ARG A 356 -5.95 -7.38 13.34
CA ARG A 356 -6.56 -7.07 12.05
C ARG A 356 -7.93 -6.44 12.23
N PHE A 357 -8.77 -7.01 13.12
CA PHE A 357 -10.07 -6.44 13.46
C PHE A 357 -9.95 -5.02 14.02
N PHE A 358 -9.03 -4.81 14.96
CA PHE A 358 -8.76 -3.50 15.54
C PHE A 358 -8.41 -2.44 14.49
N LEU A 359 -7.49 -2.77 13.56
CA LEU A 359 -7.05 -1.86 12.50
C LEU A 359 -8.18 -1.45 11.55
N LEU A 360 -9.11 -2.37 11.29
CA LEU A 360 -10.25 -2.15 10.41
C LEU A 360 -11.41 -1.41 11.08
N ARG A 361 -11.64 -1.69 12.39
CA ARG A 361 -12.86 -1.27 13.08
C ARG A 361 -12.71 0.07 13.81
N THR A 362 -11.49 0.41 14.24
CA THR A 362 -11.31 1.44 15.26
C THR A 362 -11.36 2.85 14.72
N PHE A 363 -10.87 3.07 13.51
CA PHE A 363 -10.71 4.40 12.94
C PHE A 363 -11.64 4.61 11.76
N PRO A 364 -12.21 5.84 11.60
CA PRO A 364 -12.94 6.17 10.39
C PRO A 364 -12.03 6.06 9.18
N PHE A 365 -12.52 5.41 8.12
CA PHE A 365 -11.76 5.20 6.90
C PHE A 365 -11.33 6.54 6.27
N GLY A 366 -10.05 6.69 5.96
CA GLY A 366 -9.46 7.95 5.43
C GLY A 366 -9.01 8.96 6.48
N SER A 367 -9.34 8.76 7.77
CA SER A 367 -8.93 9.64 8.86
C SER A 367 -7.73 9.08 9.63
N ASP A 368 -6.99 9.96 10.30
CA ASP A 368 -5.96 9.54 11.25
C ASP A 368 -6.59 8.89 12.48
N GLY A 369 -5.88 7.91 13.06
CA GLY A 369 -6.30 7.25 14.28
C GLY A 369 -5.17 7.13 15.30
N ASN A 370 -5.48 7.33 16.59
CA ASN A 370 -4.53 7.11 17.66
C ASN A 370 -4.59 5.66 18.18
N PHE A 371 -3.45 5.00 18.19
CA PHE A 371 -3.29 3.69 18.83
C PHE A 371 -3.17 3.84 20.35
N SER A 372 -3.86 2.97 21.10
CA SER A 372 -3.53 2.69 22.49
C SER A 372 -3.87 1.22 22.83
N ASN A 373 -3.15 0.65 23.78
CA ASN A 373 -3.44 -0.72 24.27
C ASN A 373 -4.83 -0.80 24.88
N GLU A 374 -5.26 0.22 25.59
CA GLU A 374 -6.61 0.30 26.18
C GLU A 374 -7.69 0.23 25.10
N LEU A 375 -7.52 0.96 24.02
CA LEU A 375 -8.47 0.96 22.91
C LEU A 375 -8.53 -0.41 22.22
N LEU A 376 -7.40 -1.08 22.04
CA LEU A 376 -7.33 -2.44 21.50
C LEU A 376 -8.07 -3.43 22.41
N ILE A 377 -7.80 -3.41 23.71
CA ILE A 377 -8.47 -4.28 24.69
C ILE A 377 -9.97 -4.02 24.72
N ASN A 378 -10.40 -2.76 24.68
CA ASN A 378 -11.81 -2.40 24.65
C ASN A 378 -12.50 -2.93 23.38
N ARG A 379 -11.87 -2.86 22.21
CA ARG A 379 -12.43 -3.43 20.97
C ARG A 379 -12.58 -4.95 21.05
N ILE A 380 -11.59 -5.65 21.59
CA ILE A 380 -11.67 -7.10 21.80
C ILE A 380 -12.86 -7.45 22.72
N ASN A 381 -12.98 -6.76 23.85
CA ASN A 381 -14.00 -7.06 24.85
C ASN A 381 -15.42 -6.67 24.39
N MET A 382 -15.58 -5.50 23.80
CA MET A 382 -16.90 -4.99 23.43
C MET A 382 -17.37 -5.57 22.09
N ASP A 383 -16.59 -5.42 21.04
CA ASP A 383 -17.05 -5.74 19.69
C ASP A 383 -16.95 -7.26 19.42
N LEU A 384 -15.86 -7.91 19.80
CA LEU A 384 -15.66 -9.34 19.53
C LEU A 384 -16.34 -10.22 20.61
N ALA A 385 -16.05 -9.99 21.90
CA ALA A 385 -16.59 -10.86 22.95
C ALA A 385 -18.06 -10.56 23.25
N ASN A 386 -18.42 -9.29 23.49
CA ASN A 386 -19.79 -8.95 23.87
C ASN A 386 -20.74 -8.92 22.67
N ASP A 387 -20.42 -8.25 21.57
CA ASP A 387 -21.35 -8.13 20.45
C ASP A 387 -21.38 -9.41 19.63
N LEU A 388 -20.30 -9.75 18.92
CA LEU A 388 -20.26 -10.91 18.04
C LEU A 388 -20.35 -12.24 18.81
N GLY A 389 -19.60 -12.35 19.91
CA GLY A 389 -19.59 -13.56 20.74
C GLY A 389 -20.94 -13.85 21.39
N ASN A 390 -21.63 -12.83 21.90
CA ASN A 390 -22.99 -13.00 22.47
C ASN A 390 -24.04 -13.29 21.39
N LEU A 391 -23.94 -12.68 20.21
CA LEU A 391 -24.82 -13.00 19.08
C LEU A 391 -24.73 -14.50 18.75
N LEU A 392 -23.52 -15.01 18.55
CA LEU A 392 -23.30 -16.43 18.26
C LEU A 392 -23.79 -17.34 19.41
N SER A 393 -23.38 -17.04 20.64
CA SER A 393 -23.73 -17.84 21.83
C SER A 393 -25.24 -17.93 22.04
N ARG A 394 -25.96 -16.81 21.95
CA ARG A 394 -27.42 -16.76 22.08
C ARG A 394 -28.12 -17.48 20.94
N THR A 395 -27.68 -17.32 19.71
CA THR A 395 -28.23 -18.01 18.54
C THR A 395 -28.09 -19.52 18.69
N VAL A 396 -26.90 -20.02 19.04
CA VAL A 396 -26.66 -21.46 19.27
C VAL A 396 -27.52 -22.00 20.42
N ALA A 397 -27.59 -21.26 21.54
CA ALA A 397 -28.44 -21.69 22.68
C ALA A 397 -29.93 -21.73 22.32
N MET A 398 -30.40 -20.80 21.49
CA MET A 398 -31.78 -20.85 20.99
C MET A 398 -31.99 -22.02 20.03
N CYS A 399 -31.07 -22.28 19.13
CA CYS A 399 -31.12 -23.44 18.23
C CYS A 399 -31.17 -24.76 19.03
N GLU A 400 -30.36 -24.88 20.09
CA GLU A 400 -30.38 -26.06 20.95
C GLU A 400 -31.71 -26.19 21.69
N LYS A 401 -32.19 -25.09 22.27
CA LYS A 401 -33.43 -25.09 23.10
C LYS A 401 -34.67 -25.39 22.27
N TYR A 402 -34.81 -24.86 21.07
CA TYR A 402 -36.03 -24.93 20.29
C TYR A 402 -35.99 -26.01 19.21
N PHE A 403 -34.81 -26.38 18.71
CA PHE A 403 -34.62 -27.28 17.59
C PHE A 403 -33.69 -28.46 17.87
N GLY A 404 -33.33 -28.70 19.14
CA GLY A 404 -32.41 -29.79 19.52
C GLY A 404 -31.04 -29.73 18.86
N GLY A 405 -30.57 -28.53 18.57
CA GLY A 405 -29.27 -28.28 17.91
C GLY A 405 -29.25 -28.55 16.39
N THR A 406 -30.41 -28.78 15.78
CA THR A 406 -30.54 -29.04 14.35
C THR A 406 -31.17 -27.82 13.65
N VAL A 407 -30.44 -27.24 12.69
CA VAL A 407 -31.01 -26.18 11.85
C VAL A 407 -31.77 -26.83 10.70
N HIS A 408 -33.05 -26.57 10.60
CA HIS A 408 -33.91 -27.05 9.51
C HIS A 408 -34.05 -25.95 8.45
N ASN A 409 -33.81 -26.30 7.20
CA ASN A 409 -34.17 -25.40 6.09
C ASN A 409 -35.68 -25.55 5.84
N VAL A 410 -36.45 -24.58 6.28
CA VAL A 410 -37.91 -24.58 6.13
C VAL A 410 -38.24 -23.91 4.81
N ALA A 411 -38.90 -24.64 3.94
CA ALA A 411 -39.43 -24.07 2.70
C ALA A 411 -40.65 -23.19 3.00
N GLY A 412 -40.52 -21.92 2.91
CA GLY A 412 -41.56 -20.90 3.09
C GLY A 412 -41.02 -19.76 3.98
N THR A 413 -40.99 -18.58 3.41
CA THR A 413 -40.59 -17.37 4.12
C THR A 413 -41.83 -16.54 4.42
N GLU A 414 -41.95 -16.06 5.65
CA GLU A 414 -42.91 -15.03 6.00
C GLU A 414 -42.40 -13.64 5.61
N ALA A 415 -43.27 -12.62 5.64
CA ALA A 415 -42.87 -11.26 5.27
C ALA A 415 -41.71 -10.73 6.09
N ILE A 416 -41.58 -11.11 7.38
CA ILE A 416 -40.50 -10.71 8.25
C ILE A 416 -39.15 -11.34 7.86
N ASP A 417 -39.16 -12.57 7.35
CA ASP A 417 -37.93 -13.23 6.86
C ASP A 417 -37.42 -12.51 5.61
N THR A 418 -38.32 -12.14 4.70
CA THR A 418 -38.00 -11.38 3.48
C THR A 418 -37.45 -9.98 3.84
N GLU A 419 -38.01 -9.33 4.86
CA GLU A 419 -37.52 -8.04 5.35
C GLU A 419 -36.07 -8.16 5.86
N LEU A 420 -35.78 -9.18 6.66
CA LEU A 420 -34.43 -9.43 7.17
C LEU A 420 -33.44 -9.76 6.05
N GLU A 421 -33.83 -10.62 5.10
CA GLU A 421 -32.99 -10.95 3.95
C GLU A 421 -32.69 -9.72 3.10
N THR A 422 -33.69 -8.86 2.89
CA THR A 422 -33.51 -7.59 2.17
C THR A 422 -32.51 -6.68 2.88
N MET A 423 -32.67 -6.48 4.18
CA MET A 423 -31.73 -5.69 4.99
C MET A 423 -30.30 -6.21 4.91
N VAL A 424 -30.11 -7.52 4.95
CA VAL A 424 -28.76 -8.13 4.86
C VAL A 424 -28.16 -7.96 3.46
N ASN A 425 -28.99 -8.03 2.42
CA ASN A 425 -28.51 -7.87 1.05
C ASN A 425 -28.23 -6.41 0.65
N GLU A 426 -28.81 -5.43 1.36
CA GLU A 426 -28.60 -4.00 1.16
C GLU A 426 -27.38 -3.45 1.92
N LEU A 427 -26.80 -4.22 2.85
CA LEU A 427 -25.59 -3.91 3.59
C LEU A 427 -24.31 -4.24 2.78
#